data_5c6572c0de20c40742a9b87e64927f29
#
_entry.id   5c6572c0de20c40742a9b87e64927f29
#
_cell.length_a   1.000
_cell.length_b   1.000
_cell.length_c   1.000
_cell.angle_alpha   90.00
_cell.angle_beta   90.00
_cell.angle_gamma   90.00
#
_symmetry.space_group_name_H-M   'P 1'
#
loop_
_entity.id
_entity.type
_entity.pdbx_description
1 polymer ?
#
loop_
_entity_poly.entity_id
_entity_poly.type
_entity_poly.pdbx_seq_one_letter_code
_entity_poly.pdbx_strand_id
1 'polypeptide(L)'
;MNFSDSTLVLIRHGQSKWNKKNLFTGWKNPGLTKKGEGEAIAAGIVLKNLGYKFDVMFTSDLIRAQKTGELILEKMNLKNLKTIKNKALNERDYGNLTGLNKEEAKKKWGKEQVHMWRRSYDISPPGGESLKGTSERVIPYY
;
A
#
# COMPACT_ATOMS: atom_id res chain seq x y z
N MET A 1 -7.58 4.66 -35.35
CA MET A 1 -6.87 3.90 -34.31
C MET A 1 -7.85 3.67 -33.17
N ASN A 2 -8.28 2.44 -32.97
CA ASN A 2 -9.07 2.11 -31.78
C ASN A 2 -8.08 2.04 -30.62
N PHE A 3 -8.04 3.07 -29.79
CA PHE A 3 -7.42 2.95 -28.46
C PHE A 3 -8.34 2.02 -27.68
N SER A 4 -7.91 0.79 -27.45
CA SER A 4 -8.58 -0.06 -26.47
C SER A 4 -8.46 0.66 -25.12
N ASP A 5 -9.59 1.00 -24.51
CA ASP A 5 -9.61 1.63 -23.20
C ASP A 5 -8.88 0.73 -22.20
N SER A 6 -7.71 1.19 -21.72
CA SER A 6 -6.97 0.50 -20.68
C SER A 6 -7.59 0.81 -19.33
N THR A 7 -7.91 -0.20 -18.56
CA THR A 7 -8.46 -0.04 -17.21
C THR A 7 -7.37 -0.24 -16.16
N LEU A 8 -7.17 0.75 -15.31
CA LEU A 8 -6.33 0.66 -14.13
C LEU A 8 -7.20 0.50 -12.89
N VAL A 9 -6.92 -0.52 -12.08
CA VAL A 9 -7.55 -0.72 -10.77
C VAL A 9 -6.50 -0.57 -9.68
N LEU A 10 -6.67 0.42 -8.82
CA LEU A 10 -5.79 0.68 -7.68
C LEU A 10 -6.40 0.07 -6.42
N ILE A 11 -5.64 -0.79 -5.75
CA ILE A 11 -6.08 -1.49 -4.56
C ILE A 11 -5.10 -1.23 -3.42
N ARG A 12 -5.62 -0.79 -2.27
CA ARG A 12 -4.84 -0.74 -1.04
C ARG A 12 -4.79 -2.13 -0.41
N HIS A 13 -3.64 -2.48 0.18
CA HIS A 13 -3.49 -3.72 0.94
C HIS A 13 -4.47 -3.81 2.11
N GLY A 14 -4.87 -5.03 2.48
CA GLY A 14 -5.68 -5.32 3.66
C GLY A 14 -4.96 -4.94 4.96
N GLN A 15 -5.68 -5.01 6.08
CA GLN A 15 -5.14 -4.66 7.38
C GLN A 15 -3.86 -5.44 7.69
N SER A 16 -2.74 -4.74 7.94
CA SER A 16 -1.50 -5.33 8.40
C SER A 16 -1.48 -5.46 9.93
N LYS A 17 -0.56 -6.31 10.44
CA LYS A 17 -0.33 -6.46 11.90
C LYS A 17 0.02 -5.13 12.57
N TRP A 18 0.73 -4.24 11.87
CA TRP A 18 1.10 -2.93 12.40
C TRP A 18 -0.01 -1.89 12.25
N ASN A 19 -0.87 -1.99 11.22
CA ASN A 19 -2.10 -1.19 11.18
C ASN A 19 -2.99 -1.49 12.40
N LYS A 20 -3.17 -2.77 12.75
CA LYS A 20 -3.94 -3.18 13.93
C LYS A 20 -3.39 -2.58 15.22
N LYS A 21 -2.08 -2.47 15.34
CA LYS A 21 -1.38 -1.89 16.50
C LYS A 21 -1.27 -0.36 16.46
N ASN A 22 -1.80 0.28 15.43
CA ASN A 22 -1.71 1.73 15.19
C ASN A 22 -0.26 2.26 15.14
N LEU A 23 0.65 1.47 14.51
CA LEU A 23 2.06 1.84 14.34
C LEU A 23 2.30 2.48 12.97
N PHE A 24 3.31 3.36 12.91
CA PHE A 24 3.87 3.80 11.63
C PHE A 24 4.62 2.64 10.98
N THR A 25 4.27 2.28 9.75
CA THR A 25 4.82 1.09 9.09
C THR A 25 5.95 1.42 8.11
N GLY A 26 5.69 2.30 7.15
CA GLY A 26 6.68 2.63 6.11
C GLY A 26 7.19 1.37 5.40
N TRP A 27 8.51 1.23 5.31
CA TRP A 27 9.18 0.14 4.61
C TRP A 27 9.42 -1.10 5.47
N LYS A 28 9.07 -1.08 6.76
CA LYS A 28 9.02 -2.32 7.56
C LYS A 28 7.98 -3.26 6.99
N ASN A 29 8.20 -4.56 7.16
CA ASN A 29 7.52 -5.57 6.38
C ASN A 29 6.60 -6.52 7.20
N PRO A 30 5.69 -5.99 8.04
CA PRO A 30 4.69 -6.82 8.71
C PRO A 30 3.69 -7.38 7.70
N GLY A 31 3.31 -8.64 7.90
CA GLY A 31 2.27 -9.29 7.11
C GLY A 31 0.86 -8.82 7.45
N LEU A 32 -0.11 -9.36 6.74
CA LEU A 32 -1.53 -9.13 6.99
C LEU A 32 -2.00 -9.78 8.31
N THR A 33 -3.09 -9.28 8.85
CA THR A 33 -3.90 -9.97 9.86
C THR A 33 -4.90 -10.89 9.16
N LYS A 34 -5.54 -11.82 9.89
CA LYS A 34 -6.65 -12.62 9.34
C LYS A 34 -7.77 -11.75 8.78
N LYS A 35 -8.04 -10.60 9.42
CA LYS A 35 -8.98 -9.61 8.89
C LYS A 35 -8.51 -9.05 7.55
N GLY A 36 -7.23 -8.66 7.44
CA GLY A 36 -6.67 -8.14 6.19
C GLY A 36 -6.67 -9.16 5.05
N GLU A 37 -6.45 -10.44 5.35
CA GLU A 37 -6.61 -11.53 4.37
C GLU A 37 -8.08 -11.66 3.91
N GLY A 38 -9.03 -11.59 4.85
CA GLY A 38 -10.46 -11.59 4.53
C GLY A 38 -10.89 -10.40 3.67
N GLU A 39 -10.33 -9.21 3.94
CA GLU A 39 -10.55 -8.01 3.11
C GLU A 39 -10.06 -8.22 1.66
N ALA A 40 -8.87 -8.81 1.48
CA ALA A 40 -8.33 -9.13 0.15
C ALA A 40 -9.19 -10.18 -0.59
N ILE A 41 -9.62 -11.22 0.11
CA ILE A 41 -10.51 -12.24 -0.44
C ILE A 41 -11.83 -11.62 -0.91
N ALA A 42 -12.44 -10.77 -0.09
CA ALA A 42 -13.69 -10.08 -0.43
C ALA A 42 -13.51 -9.18 -1.66
N ALA A 43 -12.40 -8.43 -1.75
CA ALA A 43 -12.09 -7.61 -2.91
C ALA A 43 -11.96 -8.46 -4.20
N GLY A 44 -11.30 -9.61 -4.13
CA GLY A 44 -11.19 -10.54 -5.27
C GLY A 44 -12.55 -11.08 -5.74
N ILE A 45 -13.44 -11.40 -4.82
CA ILE A 45 -14.81 -11.84 -5.12
C ILE A 45 -15.59 -10.71 -5.83
N VAL A 46 -15.51 -9.48 -5.30
CA VAL A 46 -16.19 -8.32 -5.90
C VAL A 46 -15.68 -8.06 -7.31
N LEU A 47 -14.37 -8.01 -7.53
CA LEU A 47 -13.78 -7.78 -8.85
C LEU A 47 -14.17 -8.86 -9.85
N LYS A 48 -14.20 -10.12 -9.43
CA LYS A 48 -14.67 -11.23 -10.24
C LYS A 48 -16.13 -11.08 -10.65
N ASN A 49 -16.99 -10.76 -9.69
CA ASN A 49 -18.44 -10.60 -9.93
C ASN A 49 -18.75 -9.40 -10.84
N LEU A 50 -17.93 -8.34 -10.78
CA LEU A 50 -18.01 -7.19 -11.69
C LEU A 50 -17.45 -7.49 -13.08
N GLY A 51 -16.91 -8.68 -13.32
CA GLY A 51 -16.42 -9.11 -14.63
C GLY A 51 -15.06 -8.54 -15.02
N TYR A 52 -14.30 -7.95 -14.08
CA TYR A 52 -12.97 -7.44 -14.39
C TYR A 52 -12.04 -8.57 -14.87
N LYS A 53 -11.24 -8.24 -15.87
CA LYS A 53 -10.15 -9.09 -16.38
C LYS A 53 -8.88 -8.27 -16.33
N PHE A 54 -7.77 -8.90 -15.96
CA PHE A 54 -6.47 -8.25 -15.86
C PHE A 54 -5.44 -8.97 -16.71
N ASP A 55 -4.51 -8.21 -17.27
CA ASP A 55 -3.39 -8.71 -18.07
C ASP A 55 -2.10 -8.78 -17.27
N VAL A 56 -1.97 -7.91 -16.24
CA VAL A 56 -0.78 -7.80 -15.40
C VAL A 56 -1.14 -7.23 -14.04
N MET A 57 -0.40 -7.66 -13.02
CA MET A 57 -0.43 -7.07 -11.67
C MET A 57 0.91 -6.39 -11.38
N PHE A 58 0.85 -5.17 -10.86
CA PHE A 58 2.00 -4.48 -10.28
C PHE A 58 1.86 -4.43 -8.77
N THR A 59 2.95 -4.65 -8.04
CA THR A 59 2.97 -4.59 -6.58
C THR A 59 4.29 -4.05 -6.07
N SER A 60 4.30 -3.56 -4.84
CA SER A 60 5.51 -3.17 -4.14
C SER A 60 6.32 -4.38 -3.65
N ASP A 61 7.51 -4.11 -3.08
CA ASP A 61 8.31 -5.14 -2.41
C ASP A 61 7.75 -5.55 -1.03
N LEU A 62 6.67 -4.91 -0.58
CA LEU A 62 6.13 -5.14 0.75
C LEU A 62 5.17 -6.34 0.76
N ILE A 63 5.43 -7.29 1.66
CA ILE A 63 4.69 -8.56 1.73
C ILE A 63 3.18 -8.39 1.91
N ARG A 64 2.73 -7.36 2.62
CA ARG A 64 1.30 -7.06 2.80
C ARG A 64 0.60 -6.71 1.48
N ALA A 65 1.30 -5.99 0.58
CA ALA A 65 0.77 -5.66 -0.73
C ALA A 65 0.77 -6.89 -1.65
N GLN A 66 1.87 -7.63 -1.68
CA GLN A 66 2.00 -8.87 -2.45
C GLN A 66 0.94 -9.88 -2.05
N LYS A 67 0.79 -10.15 -0.75
CA LYS A 67 -0.19 -11.11 -0.25
C LYS A 67 -1.64 -10.69 -0.54
N THR A 68 -1.94 -9.39 -0.47
CA THR A 68 -3.25 -8.87 -0.86
C THR A 68 -3.53 -9.17 -2.34
N GLY A 69 -2.58 -8.87 -3.23
CA GLY A 69 -2.72 -9.16 -4.65
C GLY A 69 -2.86 -10.65 -4.95
N GLU A 70 -2.05 -11.50 -4.34
CA GLU A 70 -2.13 -12.97 -4.48
C GLU A 70 -3.52 -13.50 -4.12
N LEU A 71 -4.08 -13.08 -2.99
CA LEU A 71 -5.40 -13.52 -2.54
C LEU A 71 -6.52 -13.04 -3.47
N ILE A 72 -6.42 -11.82 -3.98
CA ILE A 72 -7.35 -11.28 -4.98
C ILE A 72 -7.31 -12.13 -6.25
N LEU A 73 -6.12 -12.32 -6.83
CA LEU A 73 -5.95 -13.09 -8.06
C LEU A 73 -6.39 -14.56 -7.90
N GLU A 74 -6.17 -15.14 -6.72
CA GLU A 74 -6.68 -16.48 -6.41
C GLU A 74 -8.20 -16.55 -6.52
N LYS A 75 -8.93 -15.58 -5.96
CA LYS A 75 -10.40 -15.55 -6.03
C LYS A 75 -10.94 -15.21 -7.41
N MET A 76 -10.16 -14.52 -8.21
CA MET A 76 -10.48 -14.24 -9.62
C MET A 76 -10.12 -15.40 -10.57
N ASN A 77 -9.53 -16.50 -10.08
CA ASN A 77 -8.98 -17.62 -10.89
C ASN A 77 -7.83 -17.17 -11.81
N LEU A 78 -7.03 -16.19 -11.39
CA LEU A 78 -5.92 -15.60 -12.12
C LEU A 78 -4.56 -15.85 -11.44
N LYS A 79 -4.36 -17.01 -10.78
CA LYS A 79 -3.14 -17.33 -10.01
C LYS A 79 -1.84 -17.20 -10.82
N ASN A 80 -1.90 -17.45 -12.12
CA ASN A 80 -0.74 -17.42 -13.02
C ASN A 80 -0.55 -16.08 -13.74
N LEU A 81 -1.31 -15.05 -13.32
CA LEU A 81 -1.16 -13.72 -13.92
C LEU A 81 0.25 -13.18 -13.69
N LYS A 82 0.82 -12.59 -14.74
CA LYS A 82 2.13 -11.91 -14.64
C LYS A 82 2.11 -10.88 -13.53
N THR A 83 3.01 -11.00 -12.57
CA THR A 83 3.17 -10.07 -11.45
C THR A 83 4.53 -9.41 -11.51
N ILE A 84 4.55 -8.08 -11.48
CA ILE A 84 5.75 -7.26 -11.50
C ILE A 84 5.88 -6.60 -10.12
N LYS A 85 6.98 -6.90 -9.42
CA LYS A 85 7.31 -6.33 -8.11
C LYS A 85 8.32 -5.21 -8.29
N ASN A 86 8.07 -4.06 -7.67
CA ASN A 86 9.03 -2.97 -7.74
C ASN A 86 8.98 -2.10 -6.48
N LYS A 87 10.16 -1.82 -5.94
CA LYS A 87 10.39 -0.96 -4.79
C LYS A 87 9.83 0.46 -5.01
N ALA A 88 9.77 0.96 -6.25
CA ALA A 88 9.17 2.24 -6.56
C ALA A 88 7.72 2.36 -6.08
N LEU A 89 6.99 1.23 -5.95
CA LEU A 89 5.61 1.20 -5.46
C LEU A 89 5.48 1.04 -3.95
N ASN A 90 6.59 1.05 -3.20
CA ASN A 90 6.52 0.96 -1.74
C ASN A 90 5.74 2.14 -1.15
N GLU A 91 5.07 1.88 -0.02
CA GLU A 91 4.51 2.93 0.83
C GLU A 91 5.58 3.98 1.15
N ARG A 92 5.17 5.20 1.45
CA ARG A 92 6.04 6.24 1.96
C ARG A 92 6.88 5.76 3.14
N ASP A 93 8.16 6.06 3.14
CA ASP A 93 9.02 5.82 4.29
C ASP A 93 8.75 6.84 5.40
N TYR A 94 8.49 6.35 6.60
CA TYR A 94 8.26 7.18 7.78
C TYR A 94 9.53 7.48 8.58
N GLY A 95 10.70 7.00 8.13
CA GLY A 95 11.99 7.27 8.77
C GLY A 95 11.97 6.95 10.26
N ASN A 96 12.35 7.92 11.10
CA ASN A 96 12.44 7.75 12.55
C ASN A 96 11.10 7.52 13.26
N LEU A 97 9.97 7.76 12.60
CA LEU A 97 8.65 7.44 13.14
C LEU A 97 8.29 5.96 13.00
N THR A 98 9.00 5.22 12.14
CA THR A 98 8.70 3.81 11.84
C THR A 98 8.76 2.96 13.10
N GLY A 99 7.69 2.19 13.35
CA GLY A 99 7.54 1.36 14.55
C GLY A 99 6.94 2.07 15.76
N LEU A 100 6.84 3.39 15.75
CA LEU A 100 6.23 4.14 16.85
C LEU A 100 4.71 4.07 16.78
N ASN A 101 4.06 4.05 17.94
CA ASN A 101 2.62 4.19 18.03
C ASN A 101 2.21 5.63 17.68
N LYS A 102 1.17 5.79 16.86
CA LYS A 102 0.75 7.10 16.36
C LYS A 102 0.25 8.03 17.45
N GLU A 103 -0.38 7.50 18.50
CA GLU A 103 -0.87 8.32 19.62
C GLU A 103 0.30 8.73 20.54
N GLU A 104 1.25 7.84 20.76
CA GLU A 104 2.48 8.16 21.51
C GLU A 104 3.33 9.23 20.78
N ALA A 105 3.44 9.11 19.46
CA ALA A 105 4.10 10.12 18.65
C ALA A 105 3.41 11.50 18.79
N LYS A 106 2.08 11.56 18.79
CA LYS A 106 1.33 12.81 19.02
C LYS A 106 1.57 13.38 20.42
N LYS A 107 1.68 12.54 21.45
CA LYS A 107 2.01 12.99 22.82
C LYS A 107 3.42 13.56 22.88
N LYS A 108 4.37 12.96 22.17
CA LYS A 108 5.79 13.35 22.20
C LYS A 108 6.06 14.63 21.41
N TRP A 109 5.51 14.80 20.23
CA TRP A 109 5.82 15.90 19.30
C TRP A 109 4.66 16.86 19.04
N GLY A 110 3.50 16.61 19.62
CA GLY A 110 2.28 17.40 19.38
C GLY A 110 1.48 16.88 18.18
N LYS A 111 0.15 17.08 18.26
CA LYS A 111 -0.77 16.60 17.20
C LYS A 111 -0.51 17.30 15.86
N GLU A 112 -0.24 18.59 15.86
CA GLU A 112 0.00 19.40 14.66
C GLU A 112 1.27 18.96 13.94
N GLN A 113 2.38 18.80 14.66
CA GLN A 113 3.64 18.36 14.07
C GLN A 113 3.52 16.97 13.45
N VAL A 114 2.88 16.02 14.14
CA VAL A 114 2.65 14.67 13.61
C VAL A 114 1.69 14.71 12.42
N HIS A 115 0.68 15.60 12.44
CA HIS A 115 -0.22 15.81 11.32
C HIS A 115 0.54 16.34 10.09
N MET A 116 1.41 17.32 10.26
CA MET A 116 2.27 17.86 9.19
C MET A 116 3.13 16.75 8.57
N TRP A 117 3.85 15.97 9.35
CA TRP A 117 4.63 14.84 8.84
C TRP A 117 3.80 13.80 8.08
N ARG A 118 2.54 13.63 8.44
CA ARG A 118 1.65 12.63 7.82
C ARG A 118 0.92 13.12 6.58
N ARG A 119 0.66 14.41 6.47
CA ARG A 119 -0.30 14.96 5.49
C ARG A 119 0.26 16.07 4.62
N SER A 120 1.33 16.72 5.02
CA SER A 120 1.96 17.74 4.21
C SER A 120 2.56 17.14 2.93
N TYR A 121 2.52 17.89 1.85
CA TYR A 121 3.04 17.43 0.56
C TYR A 121 4.58 17.37 0.56
N ASP A 122 5.23 18.41 1.07
CA ASP A 122 6.67 18.63 0.99
C ASP A 122 7.43 18.46 2.31
N ILE A 123 6.72 18.40 3.47
CA ILE A 123 7.35 18.22 4.78
C ILE A 123 7.45 16.72 5.10
N SER A 124 8.69 16.23 5.21
CA SER A 124 8.99 14.84 5.57
C SER A 124 9.10 14.63 7.08
N PRO A 125 8.76 13.45 7.59
CA PRO A 125 9.21 13.04 8.92
C PRO A 125 10.74 12.91 8.95
N PRO A 126 11.38 13.05 10.13
CA PRO A 126 12.83 12.91 10.26
C PRO A 126 13.35 11.58 9.69
N GLY A 127 14.28 11.64 8.74
CA GLY A 127 14.85 10.46 8.09
C GLY A 127 13.92 9.71 7.14
N GLY A 128 12.74 10.25 6.85
CA GLY A 128 11.73 9.63 5.98
C GLY A 128 11.44 10.44 4.71
N GLU A 129 10.36 10.08 4.02
CA GLU A 129 9.90 10.72 2.79
C GLU A 129 8.72 11.65 3.03
N SER A 130 8.68 12.77 2.29
CA SER A 130 7.45 13.53 2.08
C SER A 130 6.55 12.86 1.04
N LEU A 131 5.31 13.33 0.87
CA LEU A 131 4.46 12.88 -0.23
C LEU A 131 5.08 13.25 -1.58
N LYS A 132 5.73 14.43 -1.68
CA LYS A 132 6.48 14.84 -2.84
C LYS A 132 7.60 13.84 -3.17
N GLY A 133 8.46 13.49 -2.21
CA GLY A 133 9.54 12.51 -2.41
C GLY A 133 9.00 11.13 -2.82
N THR A 134 7.88 10.70 -2.25
CA THR A 134 7.21 9.47 -2.68
C THR A 134 6.74 9.57 -4.14
N SER A 135 6.12 10.69 -4.53
CA SER A 135 5.64 10.88 -5.90
C SER A 135 6.78 10.91 -6.93
N GLU A 136 7.92 11.50 -6.58
CA GLU A 136 9.11 11.58 -7.43
C GLU A 136 9.69 10.20 -7.80
N ARG A 137 9.46 9.17 -6.99
CA ARG A 137 9.87 7.80 -7.32
C ARG A 137 8.74 6.93 -7.92
N VAL A 138 7.48 7.24 -7.61
CA VAL A 138 6.33 6.46 -8.10
C VAL A 138 5.93 6.88 -9.51
N ILE A 139 5.80 8.20 -9.75
CA ILE A 139 5.30 8.72 -11.03
C ILE A 139 6.17 8.31 -12.23
N PRO A 140 7.51 8.38 -12.18
CA PRO A 140 8.33 7.92 -13.31
C PRO A 140 8.23 6.40 -13.58
N TYR A 141 7.83 5.62 -12.58
CA TYR A 141 7.61 4.19 -12.72
C TYR A 141 6.25 3.86 -13.36
N TYR A 142 5.26 4.72 -13.16
CA TYR A 142 3.91 4.58 -13.69
C TYR A 142 3.81 4.96 -15.17
#